data_401f44a6aeb6a125635a2f201fc65726
#
_entry.id   401f44a6aeb6a125635a2f201fc65726
#
_cell.length_a   1.000
_cell.length_b   1.000
_cell.length_c   1.000
_cell.angle_alpha   90.00
_cell.angle_beta   90.00
_cell.angle_gamma   90.00
#
_symmetry.space_group_name_H-M   'P 1'
#
loop_
_entity.id
_entity.type
_entity.pdbx_description
1 polymer ?
#
loop_
_entity_poly.entity_id
_entity_poly.type
_entity_poly.pdbx_seq_one_letter_code
_entity_poly.pdbx_strand_id
1 'polypeptide(L)'
;MINRILVCLDKSTYTDSAIGYACWLAKHHDASLEGLVVLDASGIKRSIGAVPLGAIHRAKTSIAAKEQEYHQLMEELLGKFAKCCDVAGVRHTEFEMQGAPAEAILKESNYFDCVVIGLRTFFTYGSGAGADNIYGTDDDEPGDSLGEIMGESLAPIFAVPLNWQPDDEFDVLIALNGSVHSMRALRQFAGLYGRTKVNITLLHCSDGSGGHMEMLTKSVAYLRAHGFDHVVSRTESGEICDVLDDEFIAPFDLVALGAHGNKSAVVEFFTGSLCKKLIEKQSKPLLIANG
;
A
#
# COMPACT_ATOMS: atom_id res chain seq x y z
N MET A 1 10.61 13.36 7.26
CA MET A 1 9.87 14.36 6.48
C MET A 1 9.71 13.81 5.09
N ILE A 2 8.51 13.79 4.55
CA ILE A 2 8.21 13.29 3.20
C ILE A 2 8.41 14.43 2.21
N ASN A 3 9.12 14.21 1.11
CA ASN A 3 9.34 15.18 0.03
C ASN A 3 8.79 14.69 -1.30
N ARG A 4 8.89 13.38 -1.56
CA ARG A 4 8.44 12.75 -2.81
C ARG A 4 7.62 11.51 -2.51
N ILE A 5 6.44 11.42 -3.09
CA ILE A 5 5.49 10.31 -2.92
C ILE A 5 5.21 9.70 -4.29
N LEU A 6 5.42 8.40 -4.43
CA LEU A 6 5.01 7.64 -5.61
C LEU A 6 3.57 7.16 -5.43
N VAL A 7 2.69 7.47 -6.36
CA VAL A 7 1.29 7.04 -6.36
C VAL A 7 1.10 6.04 -7.50
N CYS A 8 0.87 4.78 -7.14
CA CYS A 8 0.67 3.73 -8.14
C CYS A 8 -0.81 3.66 -8.52
N LEU A 9 -1.08 3.92 -9.79
CA LEU A 9 -2.42 4.01 -10.36
C LEU A 9 -2.75 2.75 -11.14
N ASP A 10 -3.89 2.15 -10.83
CA ASP A 10 -4.44 1.02 -11.55
C ASP A 10 -5.92 1.23 -11.87
N LYS A 11 -6.55 0.28 -12.53
CA LYS A 11 -7.99 0.34 -12.88
C LYS A 11 -8.94 -0.03 -11.74
N SER A 12 -8.42 -0.32 -10.54
CA SER A 12 -9.26 -0.68 -9.40
C SER A 12 -10.05 0.51 -8.88
N THR A 13 -11.14 0.21 -8.18
CA THR A 13 -11.94 1.22 -7.48
C THR A 13 -11.17 1.89 -6.33
N TYR A 14 -10.05 1.32 -5.90
CA TYR A 14 -9.20 1.83 -4.80
C TYR A 14 -8.33 3.01 -5.22
N THR A 15 -8.07 3.18 -6.52
CA THR A 15 -7.21 4.26 -7.04
C THR A 15 -7.68 5.64 -6.62
N ASP A 16 -8.98 5.89 -6.56
CA ASP A 16 -9.53 7.18 -6.13
C ASP A 16 -9.17 7.51 -4.69
N SER A 17 -9.33 6.55 -3.80
CA SER A 17 -8.96 6.70 -2.40
C SER A 17 -7.45 6.86 -2.23
N ALA A 18 -6.65 6.11 -3.00
CA ALA A 18 -5.19 6.23 -3.00
C ALA A 18 -4.74 7.63 -3.43
N ILE A 19 -5.31 8.19 -4.50
CA ILE A 19 -5.04 9.57 -4.94
C ILE A 19 -5.45 10.58 -3.85
N GLY A 20 -6.62 10.42 -3.26
CA GLY A 20 -7.11 11.28 -2.19
C GLY A 20 -6.18 11.29 -0.97
N TYR A 21 -5.76 10.09 -0.53
CA TYR A 21 -4.81 9.90 0.55
C TYR A 21 -3.45 10.54 0.24
N ALA A 22 -2.91 10.32 -0.96
CA ALA A 22 -1.65 10.89 -1.39
C ALA A 22 -1.68 12.42 -1.41
N CYS A 23 -2.77 13.03 -1.91
CA CYS A 23 -2.96 14.47 -1.90
C CYS A 23 -3.02 15.03 -0.48
N TRP A 24 -3.74 14.35 0.42
CA TRP A 24 -3.79 14.71 1.84
C TRP A 24 -2.41 14.64 2.48
N LEU A 25 -1.68 13.53 2.29
CA LEU A 25 -0.34 13.31 2.82
C LEU A 25 0.65 14.36 2.29
N ALA A 26 0.61 14.65 0.98
CA ALA A 26 1.45 15.64 0.34
C ALA A 26 1.23 17.06 0.89
N LYS A 27 -0.02 17.45 1.17
CA LYS A 27 -0.32 18.74 1.81
C LYS A 27 0.28 18.87 3.21
N HIS A 28 0.23 17.81 4.00
CA HIS A 28 0.78 17.80 5.36
C HIS A 28 2.29 17.95 5.39
N HIS A 29 2.97 17.51 4.34
CA HIS A 29 4.43 17.48 4.27
C HIS A 29 5.04 18.49 3.30
N ASP A 30 4.23 19.25 2.55
CA ASP A 30 4.67 20.05 1.39
C ASP A 30 5.44 19.21 0.37
N ALA A 31 5.00 17.96 0.17
CA ALA A 31 5.61 16.99 -0.71
C ALA A 31 5.13 17.14 -2.16
N SER A 32 5.87 16.56 -3.11
CA SER A 32 5.43 16.38 -4.50
C SER A 32 4.93 14.95 -4.72
N LEU A 33 3.95 14.82 -5.59
CA LEU A 33 3.41 13.54 -6.03
C LEU A 33 3.91 13.17 -7.42
N GLU A 34 4.14 11.87 -7.62
CA GLU A 34 4.39 11.32 -8.95
C GLU A 34 3.42 10.17 -9.19
N GLY A 35 2.51 10.34 -10.15
CA GLY A 35 1.51 9.35 -10.54
C GLY A 35 2.11 8.38 -11.55
N LEU A 36 2.22 7.11 -11.18
CA LEU A 36 2.77 6.05 -12.02
C LEU A 36 1.66 5.12 -12.52
N VAL A 37 1.59 4.96 -13.84
CA VAL A 37 0.87 3.86 -14.51
C VAL A 37 1.86 2.94 -15.21
N VAL A 38 1.57 1.63 -15.23
CA VAL A 38 2.45 0.65 -15.87
C VAL A 38 1.70 -0.17 -16.90
N LEU A 39 2.17 -0.16 -18.14
CA LEU A 39 1.64 -0.99 -19.24
C LEU A 39 2.28 -2.38 -19.18
N ASP A 40 1.53 -3.39 -18.75
CA ASP A 40 1.95 -4.79 -18.81
C ASP A 40 1.73 -5.38 -20.21
N ALA A 41 2.56 -4.99 -21.18
CA ALA A 41 2.52 -5.52 -22.54
C ALA A 41 2.74 -7.04 -22.59
N SER A 42 3.47 -7.61 -21.64
CA SER A 42 3.72 -9.04 -21.51
C SER A 42 2.46 -9.78 -21.05
N GLY A 43 1.76 -9.25 -20.06
CA GLY A 43 0.49 -9.78 -19.57
C GLY A 43 -0.60 -9.71 -20.65
N ILE A 44 -0.69 -8.61 -21.39
CA ILE A 44 -1.61 -8.47 -22.53
C ILE A 44 -1.36 -9.61 -23.55
N LYS A 45 -0.11 -9.90 -23.89
CA LYS A 45 0.23 -11.01 -24.80
C LYS A 45 -0.15 -12.37 -24.21
N ARG A 46 0.14 -12.61 -22.94
CA ARG A 46 -0.24 -13.85 -22.23
C ARG A 46 -1.76 -14.06 -22.19
N SER A 47 -2.54 -12.98 -22.02
CA SER A 47 -4.01 -13.07 -21.95
C SER A 47 -4.67 -13.61 -23.25
N ILE A 48 -3.98 -13.55 -24.38
CA ILE A 48 -4.48 -14.06 -25.66
C ILE A 48 -4.23 -15.58 -25.82
N GLY A 49 -3.30 -16.14 -25.03
CA GLY A 49 -3.01 -17.58 -25.03
C GLY A 49 -2.27 -18.07 -26.27
N ALA A 50 -2.25 -19.38 -26.46
CA ALA A 50 -1.56 -20.02 -27.58
C ALA A 50 -2.30 -19.75 -28.90
N VAL A 51 -1.59 -19.16 -29.87
CA VAL A 51 -2.15 -18.79 -31.18
C VAL A 51 -1.87 -19.88 -32.21
N PRO A 52 -2.91 -20.55 -32.79
CA PRO A 52 -2.74 -21.45 -33.89
C PRO A 52 -2.10 -20.76 -35.11
N LEU A 53 -1.33 -21.52 -35.91
CA LEU A 53 -0.60 -21.00 -37.09
C LEU A 53 -1.48 -20.21 -38.07
N GLY A 54 -2.77 -20.55 -38.22
CA GLY A 54 -3.71 -19.83 -39.08
C GLY A 54 -4.36 -18.60 -38.48
N ALA A 55 -4.15 -18.31 -37.16
CA ALA A 55 -4.81 -17.22 -36.44
C ALA A 55 -3.86 -16.08 -36.07
N ILE A 56 -2.61 -16.08 -36.52
CA ILE A 56 -1.56 -15.11 -36.18
C ILE A 56 -2.01 -13.67 -36.47
N HIS A 57 -2.66 -13.43 -37.59
CA HIS A 57 -3.11 -12.08 -37.95
C HIS A 57 -4.20 -11.58 -37.00
N ARG A 58 -5.17 -12.42 -36.64
CA ARG A 58 -6.22 -12.09 -35.66
C ARG A 58 -5.64 -11.81 -34.28
N ALA A 59 -4.68 -12.64 -33.84
CA ALA A 59 -4.01 -12.43 -32.56
C ALA A 59 -3.26 -11.10 -32.50
N LYS A 60 -2.53 -10.72 -33.57
CA LYS A 60 -1.88 -9.41 -33.66
C LYS A 60 -2.86 -8.26 -33.59
N THR A 61 -3.99 -8.35 -34.28
CA THR A 61 -5.04 -7.34 -34.25
C THR A 61 -5.65 -7.23 -32.83
N SER A 62 -5.89 -8.37 -32.16
CA SER A 62 -6.42 -8.36 -30.80
C SER A 62 -5.41 -7.80 -29.79
N ILE A 63 -4.10 -8.07 -29.93
CA ILE A 63 -3.07 -7.46 -29.10
C ILE A 63 -3.06 -5.95 -29.27
N ALA A 64 -3.00 -5.46 -30.52
CA ALA A 64 -2.99 -4.03 -30.80
C ALA A 64 -4.24 -3.32 -30.29
N ALA A 65 -5.42 -3.93 -30.41
CA ALA A 65 -6.65 -3.37 -29.87
C ALA A 65 -6.62 -3.27 -28.35
N LYS A 66 -6.15 -4.30 -27.65
CA LYS A 66 -6.01 -4.26 -26.20
C LYS A 66 -4.94 -3.26 -25.74
N GLU A 67 -3.79 -3.19 -26.40
CA GLU A 67 -2.76 -2.19 -26.10
C GLU A 67 -3.34 -0.77 -26.26
N GLN A 68 -4.12 -0.52 -27.30
CA GLN A 68 -4.78 0.78 -27.49
C GLN A 68 -5.82 1.09 -26.41
N GLU A 69 -6.63 0.14 -26.01
CA GLU A 69 -7.59 0.27 -24.91
C GLU A 69 -6.87 0.62 -23.60
N TYR A 70 -5.72 0.01 -23.38
CA TYR A 70 -4.90 0.29 -22.19
C TYR A 70 -4.28 1.66 -22.20
N HIS A 71 -3.73 2.10 -23.32
CA HIS A 71 -3.22 3.47 -23.40
C HIS A 71 -4.32 4.50 -23.11
N GLN A 72 -5.53 4.31 -23.61
CA GLN A 72 -6.65 5.18 -23.27
C GLN A 72 -6.96 5.18 -21.77
N LEU A 73 -7.01 3.98 -21.15
CA LEU A 73 -7.22 3.85 -19.71
C LEU A 73 -6.11 4.54 -18.90
N MET A 74 -4.85 4.39 -19.31
CA MET A 74 -3.71 5.02 -18.65
C MET A 74 -3.79 6.55 -18.74
N GLU A 75 -4.14 7.10 -19.92
CA GLU A 75 -4.38 8.53 -20.10
C GLU A 75 -5.52 9.03 -19.20
N GLU A 76 -6.60 8.27 -19.07
CA GLU A 76 -7.72 8.60 -18.18
C GLU A 76 -7.30 8.61 -16.70
N LEU A 77 -6.53 7.61 -16.26
CA LEU A 77 -6.01 7.51 -14.89
C LEU A 77 -5.06 8.66 -14.56
N LEU A 78 -4.11 8.97 -15.45
CA LEU A 78 -3.18 10.08 -15.28
C LEU A 78 -3.92 11.43 -15.29
N GLY A 79 -4.86 11.63 -16.21
CA GLY A 79 -5.68 12.84 -16.25
C GLY A 79 -6.53 13.02 -15.00
N LYS A 80 -7.05 11.94 -14.42
CA LYS A 80 -7.79 11.95 -13.16
C LYS A 80 -6.87 12.31 -11.98
N PHE A 81 -5.69 11.70 -11.93
CA PHE A 81 -4.67 12.00 -10.93
C PHE A 81 -4.27 13.47 -10.97
N ALA A 82 -3.89 13.99 -12.16
CA ALA A 82 -3.52 15.39 -12.35
C ALA A 82 -4.62 16.34 -11.87
N LYS A 83 -5.87 16.09 -12.29
CA LYS A 83 -7.02 16.90 -11.87
C LYS A 83 -7.22 16.91 -10.36
N CYS A 84 -7.08 15.77 -9.69
CA CYS A 84 -7.19 15.70 -8.22
C CYS A 84 -6.06 16.48 -7.55
N CYS A 85 -4.82 16.39 -8.05
CA CYS A 85 -3.67 17.13 -7.54
C CYS A 85 -3.84 18.65 -7.73
N ASP A 86 -4.32 19.09 -8.91
CA ASP A 86 -4.62 20.51 -9.19
C ASP A 86 -5.66 21.06 -8.23
N VAL A 87 -6.79 20.35 -8.06
CA VAL A 87 -7.84 20.74 -7.10
C VAL A 87 -7.30 20.80 -5.67
N ALA A 88 -6.41 19.87 -5.33
CA ALA A 88 -5.75 19.84 -4.04
C ALA A 88 -4.66 20.91 -3.89
N GLY A 89 -4.18 21.52 -4.97
CA GLY A 89 -3.06 22.47 -4.95
C GLY A 89 -1.72 21.80 -4.62
N VAL A 90 -1.53 20.55 -5.03
CA VAL A 90 -0.32 19.76 -4.76
C VAL A 90 0.53 19.70 -6.02
N ARG A 91 1.85 19.87 -5.85
CA ARG A 91 2.83 19.71 -6.95
C ARG A 91 2.85 18.25 -7.40
N HIS A 92 2.73 18.01 -8.70
CA HIS A 92 2.69 16.66 -9.23
C HIS A 92 3.35 16.55 -10.61
N THR A 93 3.66 15.31 -10.98
CA THR A 93 4.07 14.87 -12.31
C THR A 93 3.42 13.55 -12.65
N GLU A 94 3.17 13.31 -13.94
CA GLU A 94 2.64 12.05 -14.44
C GLU A 94 3.76 11.25 -15.10
N PHE A 95 3.69 9.93 -14.93
CA PHE A 95 4.72 9.04 -15.42
C PHE A 95 4.14 7.72 -15.93
N GLU A 96 4.54 7.31 -17.13
CA GLU A 96 4.16 6.04 -17.75
C GLU A 96 5.38 5.14 -17.89
N MET A 97 5.26 3.89 -17.47
CA MET A 97 6.26 2.85 -17.71
C MET A 97 5.69 1.68 -18.48
N GLN A 98 6.56 0.92 -19.12
CA GLN A 98 6.24 -0.33 -19.77
C GLN A 98 7.08 -1.44 -19.15
N GLY A 99 6.42 -2.56 -18.77
CA GLY A 99 7.10 -3.72 -18.18
C GLY A 99 6.22 -4.53 -17.27
N ALA A 100 6.84 -5.37 -16.43
CA ALA A 100 6.15 -6.04 -15.34
C ALA A 100 5.83 -5.01 -14.23
N PRO A 101 4.57 -4.87 -13.83
CA PRO A 101 4.17 -3.79 -12.92
C PRO A 101 4.91 -3.78 -11.59
N ALA A 102 5.04 -4.94 -10.93
CA ALA A 102 5.75 -5.01 -9.66
C ALA A 102 7.21 -4.59 -9.78
N GLU A 103 7.93 -5.08 -10.80
CA GLU A 103 9.33 -4.71 -11.05
C GLU A 103 9.47 -3.20 -11.33
N ALA A 104 8.56 -2.63 -12.13
CA ALA A 104 8.57 -1.21 -12.45
C ALA A 104 8.36 -0.35 -11.19
N ILE A 105 7.35 -0.68 -10.39
CA ILE A 105 7.05 0.01 -9.13
C ILE A 105 8.21 -0.11 -8.15
N LEU A 106 8.77 -1.31 -7.96
CA LEU A 106 9.91 -1.54 -7.07
C LEU A 106 11.14 -0.72 -7.48
N LYS A 107 11.43 -0.68 -8.77
CA LYS A 107 12.56 0.10 -9.30
C LYS A 107 12.39 1.59 -9.04
N GLU A 108 11.22 2.14 -9.32
CA GLU A 108 10.96 3.56 -9.12
C GLU A 108 10.83 3.93 -7.64
N SER A 109 10.24 3.07 -6.80
CA SER A 109 10.07 3.32 -5.36
C SER A 109 11.38 3.66 -4.63
N ASN A 110 12.53 3.23 -5.15
CA ASN A 110 13.84 3.53 -4.58
C ASN A 110 14.19 5.03 -4.55
N TYR A 111 13.47 5.85 -5.30
CA TYR A 111 13.71 7.30 -5.40
C TYR A 111 12.64 8.12 -4.69
N PHE A 112 11.78 7.47 -3.89
CA PHE A 112 10.68 8.09 -3.16
C PHE A 112 10.73 7.78 -1.67
N ASP A 113 10.20 8.71 -0.88
CA ASP A 113 10.14 8.54 0.58
C ASP A 113 9.07 7.53 1.00
N CYS A 114 8.02 7.39 0.20
CA CYS A 114 6.99 6.37 0.37
C CYS A 114 6.23 6.12 -0.95
N VAL A 115 5.52 4.99 -0.97
CA VAL A 115 4.61 4.59 -2.04
C VAL A 115 3.19 4.61 -1.51
N VAL A 116 2.26 5.15 -2.28
CA VAL A 116 0.81 5.07 -2.00
C VAL A 116 0.15 4.22 -3.07
N ILE A 117 -0.62 3.24 -2.64
CA ILE A 117 -1.24 2.22 -3.48
C ILE A 117 -2.64 1.88 -2.92
N GLY A 118 -3.56 1.46 -3.77
CA GLY A 118 -4.83 0.92 -3.30
C GLY A 118 -4.63 -0.38 -2.51
N LEU A 119 -5.44 -0.63 -1.50
CA LEU A 119 -5.32 -1.82 -0.65
C LEU A 119 -5.55 -3.12 -1.44
N ARG A 120 -6.37 -3.07 -2.49
CA ARG A 120 -6.48 -4.11 -3.51
C ARG A 120 -6.09 -3.52 -4.86
N THR A 121 -5.06 -4.05 -5.46
CA THR A 121 -4.48 -3.55 -6.71
C THR A 121 -4.42 -4.65 -7.75
N PHE A 122 -4.73 -4.29 -8.99
CA PHE A 122 -4.78 -5.22 -10.12
C PHE A 122 -3.85 -4.71 -11.23
N PHE A 123 -2.55 -4.76 -10.97
CA PHE A 123 -1.56 -4.32 -11.94
C PHE A 123 -1.26 -5.39 -13.01
N THR A 124 -1.53 -6.67 -12.73
CA THR A 124 -1.20 -7.76 -13.66
C THR A 124 -2.33 -8.06 -14.61
N TYR A 125 -1.96 -8.29 -15.88
CA TYR A 125 -2.82 -8.77 -16.92
C TYR A 125 -2.70 -10.29 -17.09
N GLY A 126 -3.84 -10.99 -17.01
CA GLY A 126 -3.90 -12.38 -17.47
C GLY A 126 -3.55 -13.47 -16.46
N SER A 127 -3.47 -13.20 -15.18
CA SER A 127 -3.48 -14.25 -14.16
C SER A 127 -4.91 -14.77 -13.95
N GLY A 128 -5.30 -15.81 -14.71
CA GLY A 128 -6.28 -16.85 -14.39
C GLY A 128 -7.74 -16.51 -14.07
N ALA A 129 -8.13 -15.29 -13.83
CA ALA A 129 -9.54 -14.89 -13.73
C ALA A 129 -10.04 -14.57 -15.13
N GLY A 130 -11.20 -15.15 -15.51
CA GLY A 130 -11.76 -15.00 -16.85
C GLY A 130 -11.82 -13.54 -17.29
N ALA A 131 -11.64 -13.31 -18.58
CA ALA A 131 -11.52 -12.01 -19.26
C ALA A 131 -12.69 -11.02 -19.02
N ASP A 132 -13.66 -11.35 -18.19
CA ASP A 132 -14.88 -10.60 -17.94
C ASP A 132 -14.91 -9.85 -16.58
N ASN A 133 -13.91 -10.03 -15.70
CA ASN A 133 -13.84 -9.31 -14.43
C ASN A 133 -13.07 -8.00 -14.59
N ILE A 134 -13.67 -7.04 -15.27
CA ILE A 134 -13.20 -5.64 -15.35
C ILE A 134 -13.35 -4.91 -14.00
N TYR A 135 -14.19 -5.44 -13.14
CA TYR A 135 -14.42 -4.97 -11.78
C TYR A 135 -14.16 -6.15 -10.85
N GLY A 136 -13.10 -6.07 -10.03
CA GLY A 136 -12.83 -7.08 -9.02
C GLY A 136 -14.10 -7.32 -8.18
N THR A 137 -14.55 -8.56 -8.13
CA THR A 137 -15.61 -8.94 -7.20
C THR A 137 -15.00 -9.06 -5.81
N ASP A 138 -15.80 -8.86 -4.76
CA ASP A 138 -15.36 -8.86 -3.36
C ASP A 138 -14.65 -10.16 -2.90
N ASP A 139 -14.66 -11.21 -3.73
CA ASP A 139 -14.08 -12.52 -3.46
C ASP A 139 -12.67 -12.74 -4.06
N ASP A 140 -12.10 -11.75 -4.78
CA ASP A 140 -10.77 -11.90 -5.38
C ASP A 140 -9.67 -11.75 -4.30
N GLU A 141 -8.79 -12.73 -4.23
CA GLU A 141 -7.56 -12.66 -3.41
C GLU A 141 -6.75 -11.41 -3.81
N PRO A 142 -6.03 -10.77 -2.84
CA PRO A 142 -5.14 -9.65 -3.14
C PRO A 142 -4.24 -10.02 -4.31
N GLY A 143 -4.21 -9.21 -5.37
CA GLY A 143 -3.42 -9.51 -6.55
C GLY A 143 -1.96 -9.79 -6.16
N ASP A 144 -1.34 -10.78 -6.80
CA ASP A 144 0.05 -11.19 -6.56
C ASP A 144 1.03 -10.02 -6.55
N SER A 145 0.73 -8.96 -7.31
CA SER A 145 1.54 -7.74 -7.41
C SER A 145 1.71 -6.99 -6.10
N LEU A 146 0.66 -6.87 -5.27
CA LEU A 146 0.77 -6.16 -4.00
C LEU A 146 1.69 -6.90 -3.03
N GLY A 147 1.55 -8.23 -2.95
CA GLY A 147 2.42 -9.08 -2.13
C GLY A 147 3.88 -8.96 -2.52
N GLU A 148 4.18 -8.97 -3.83
CA GLU A 148 5.52 -8.83 -4.37
C GLU A 148 6.11 -7.45 -4.08
N ILE A 149 5.36 -6.37 -4.31
CA ILE A 149 5.79 -5.00 -4.02
C ILE A 149 6.06 -4.82 -2.53
N MET A 150 5.16 -5.32 -1.67
CA MET A 150 5.29 -5.20 -0.22
C MET A 150 6.45 -6.01 0.35
N GLY A 151 6.83 -7.11 -0.30
CA GLY A 151 7.96 -7.94 0.13
C GLY A 151 9.34 -7.39 -0.21
N GLU A 152 9.45 -6.57 -1.25
CA GLU A 152 10.74 -6.16 -1.81
C GLU A 152 10.97 -4.63 -1.82
N SER A 153 9.97 -3.81 -1.53
CA SER A 153 10.12 -2.35 -1.54
C SER A 153 11.04 -1.86 -0.41
N LEU A 154 11.98 -0.97 -0.74
CA LEU A 154 12.76 -0.23 0.27
C LEU A 154 11.95 0.91 0.90
N ALA A 155 11.10 1.54 0.11
CA ALA A 155 10.22 2.58 0.60
C ALA A 155 9.03 1.98 1.35
N PRO A 156 8.58 2.57 2.46
CA PRO A 156 7.35 2.17 3.13
C PRO A 156 6.13 2.37 2.22
N ILE A 157 5.15 1.48 2.36
CA ILE A 157 3.96 1.47 1.51
C ILE A 157 2.75 1.86 2.33
N PHE A 158 1.99 2.83 1.85
CA PHE A 158 0.64 3.13 2.31
C PHE A 158 -0.36 2.40 1.42
N ALA A 159 -1.00 1.37 1.96
CA ALA A 159 -2.07 0.65 1.29
C ALA A 159 -3.42 1.24 1.75
N VAL A 160 -4.16 1.84 0.83
CA VAL A 160 -5.33 2.68 1.13
C VAL A 160 -6.63 1.93 0.81
N PRO A 161 -7.58 1.82 1.77
CA PRO A 161 -8.88 1.17 1.56
C PRO A 161 -9.82 2.04 0.72
N LEU A 162 -10.96 1.44 0.32
CA LEU A 162 -12.05 2.18 -0.30
C LEU A 162 -12.61 3.25 0.64
N ASN A 163 -13.12 4.33 0.06
CA ASN A 163 -13.87 5.38 0.77
C ASN A 163 -13.13 6.03 1.94
N TRP A 164 -11.79 6.03 1.91
CA TRP A 164 -11.01 6.74 2.92
C TRP A 164 -11.29 8.25 2.87
N GLN A 165 -11.47 8.85 4.04
CA GLN A 165 -11.64 10.29 4.22
C GLN A 165 -10.67 10.77 5.32
N PRO A 166 -10.08 11.96 5.15
CA PRO A 166 -9.23 12.53 6.19
C PRO A 166 -10.07 12.95 7.40
N ASP A 167 -9.50 12.80 8.61
CA ASP A 167 -10.02 13.36 9.86
C ASP A 167 -9.10 14.48 10.34
N ASP A 168 -9.64 15.38 11.18
CA ASP A 168 -8.88 16.51 11.76
C ASP A 168 -7.90 16.05 12.84
N GLU A 169 -8.25 15.02 13.61
CA GLU A 169 -7.39 14.34 14.55
C GLU A 169 -6.92 13.03 13.92
N PHE A 170 -5.63 12.75 13.96
CA PHE A 170 -5.04 11.58 13.31
C PHE A 170 -4.49 10.62 14.35
N ASP A 171 -5.20 9.51 14.53
CA ASP A 171 -4.90 8.45 15.49
C ASP A 171 -4.21 7.27 14.81
N VAL A 172 -3.04 6.89 15.32
CA VAL A 172 -2.20 5.86 14.72
C VAL A 172 -1.99 4.70 15.69
N LEU A 173 -2.23 3.49 15.20
CA LEU A 173 -1.87 2.25 15.87
C LEU A 173 -0.56 1.71 15.28
N ILE A 174 0.46 1.47 16.11
CA ILE A 174 1.70 0.81 15.70
C ILE A 174 1.81 -0.53 16.43
N ALA A 175 1.78 -1.62 15.67
CA ALA A 175 1.90 -2.98 16.19
C ALA A 175 3.37 -3.37 16.39
N LEU A 176 3.77 -3.71 17.62
CA LEU A 176 5.15 -4.02 18.00
C LEU A 176 5.24 -5.40 18.66
N ASN A 177 6.16 -6.22 18.17
CA ASN A 177 6.52 -7.50 18.78
C ASN A 177 8.02 -7.61 19.09
N GLY A 178 8.78 -6.50 18.92
CA GLY A 178 10.22 -6.46 19.15
C GLY A 178 11.07 -7.03 18.01
N SER A 179 10.46 -7.58 16.96
CA SER A 179 11.20 -8.01 15.75
C SER A 179 11.82 -6.81 15.01
N VAL A 180 12.84 -7.09 14.21
CA VAL A 180 13.46 -6.07 13.35
C VAL A 180 12.43 -5.39 12.46
N HIS A 181 11.44 -6.13 11.94
CA HIS A 181 10.40 -5.60 11.04
C HIS A 181 9.45 -4.65 11.77
N SER A 182 8.96 -5.01 12.96
CA SER A 182 8.10 -4.13 13.74
C SER A 182 8.83 -2.87 14.22
N MET A 183 10.13 -3.01 14.61
CA MET A 183 10.95 -1.85 14.97
C MET A 183 11.28 -0.97 13.76
N ARG A 184 11.32 -1.53 12.57
CA ARG A 184 11.47 -0.78 11.31
C ARG A 184 10.22 0.03 11.01
N ALA A 185 9.02 -0.53 11.21
CA ALA A 185 7.76 0.21 11.08
C ALA A 185 7.72 1.43 12.02
N LEU A 186 8.10 1.25 13.28
CA LEU A 186 8.22 2.35 14.25
C LEU A 186 9.16 3.45 13.75
N ARG A 187 10.34 3.07 13.23
CA ARG A 187 11.36 4.02 12.77
C ARG A 187 10.96 4.75 11.49
N GLN A 188 10.38 4.03 10.53
CA GLN A 188 9.89 4.62 9.28
C GLN A 188 8.72 5.57 9.58
N PHE A 189 7.77 5.16 10.42
CA PHE A 189 6.69 6.04 10.88
C PHE A 189 7.25 7.32 11.51
N ALA A 190 8.18 7.22 12.45
CA ALA A 190 8.79 8.38 13.09
C ALA A 190 9.50 9.31 12.09
N GLY A 191 10.17 8.76 11.08
CA GLY A 191 10.83 9.53 10.02
C GLY A 191 9.84 10.25 9.09
N LEU A 192 8.72 9.61 8.77
CA LEU A 192 7.69 10.14 7.89
C LEU A 192 6.86 11.24 8.58
N TYR A 193 6.37 10.97 9.79
CA TYR A 193 5.43 11.84 10.51
C TYR A 193 6.07 12.75 11.56
N GLY A 194 7.38 12.74 11.73
CA GLY A 194 8.07 13.58 12.72
C GLY A 194 7.63 15.05 12.59
N ARG A 195 7.16 15.65 13.70
CA ARG A 195 6.57 17.00 13.85
C ARG A 195 5.11 17.15 13.39
N THR A 196 4.44 16.08 12.99
CA THR A 196 2.99 16.10 12.75
C THR A 196 2.25 15.84 14.06
N LYS A 197 1.16 16.54 14.29
CA LYS A 197 0.30 16.28 15.48
C LYS A 197 -0.48 15.02 15.23
N VAL A 198 -0.05 13.93 15.87
CA VAL A 198 -0.71 12.62 15.80
C VAL A 198 -0.77 12.02 17.20
N ASN A 199 -1.82 11.30 17.49
CA ASN A 199 -1.92 10.47 18.68
C ASN A 199 -1.42 9.05 18.35
N ILE A 200 -0.51 8.51 19.13
CA ILE A 200 0.09 7.22 18.83
C ILE A 200 -0.23 6.22 19.94
N THR A 201 -0.76 5.09 19.55
CA THR A 201 -0.91 3.91 20.41
C THR A 201 0.06 2.83 19.94
N LEU A 202 1.03 2.47 20.81
CA LEU A 202 1.89 1.32 20.60
C LEU A 202 1.21 0.08 21.16
N LEU A 203 0.89 -0.89 20.30
CA LEU A 203 0.26 -2.13 20.71
C LEU A 203 1.26 -3.28 20.73
N HIS A 204 1.28 -4.00 21.84
CA HIS A 204 1.93 -5.31 21.94
C HIS A 204 0.90 -6.37 22.37
N CYS A 205 0.86 -7.48 21.65
CA CYS A 205 0.09 -8.64 22.02
C CYS A 205 1.02 -9.68 22.67
N SER A 206 0.72 -10.08 23.89
CA SER A 206 1.58 -10.94 24.72
C SER A 206 0.98 -12.32 24.88
N ASP A 207 1.81 -13.34 24.72
CA ASP A 207 1.53 -14.74 25.06
C ASP A 207 1.78 -15.06 26.56
N GLY A 208 2.04 -14.00 27.36
CA GLY A 208 2.39 -14.13 28.80
C GLY A 208 3.89 -14.20 29.06
N SER A 209 4.76 -14.16 28.02
CA SER A 209 6.20 -14.05 28.20
C SER A 209 6.58 -12.61 28.59
N GLY A 210 7.39 -12.47 29.67
CA GLY A 210 7.86 -11.16 30.13
C GLY A 210 8.92 -10.54 29.18
N GLY A 211 9.16 -9.24 29.29
CA GLY A 211 10.23 -8.51 28.54
C GLY A 211 9.71 -7.43 27.60
N HIS A 212 8.44 -7.45 27.24
CA HIS A 212 7.83 -6.45 26.36
C HIS A 212 7.71 -5.04 26.96
N MET A 213 7.65 -4.92 28.29
CA MET A 213 7.55 -3.63 28.98
C MET A 213 8.76 -2.73 28.72
N GLU A 214 9.97 -3.30 28.71
CA GLU A 214 11.20 -2.55 28.39
C GLU A 214 11.19 -2.09 26.94
N MET A 215 10.79 -2.94 26.00
CA MET A 215 10.65 -2.60 24.58
C MET A 215 9.66 -1.44 24.39
N LEU A 216 8.47 -1.53 24.98
CA LEU A 216 7.44 -0.48 24.87
C LEU A 216 7.94 0.84 25.49
N THR A 217 8.55 0.79 26.68
CA THR A 217 9.13 1.98 27.34
C THR A 217 10.18 2.66 26.47
N LYS A 218 11.09 1.89 25.87
CA LYS A 218 12.11 2.42 24.96
C LYS A 218 11.48 2.97 23.66
N SER A 219 10.44 2.33 23.14
CA SER A 219 9.73 2.78 21.95
C SER A 219 8.98 4.09 22.17
N VAL A 220 8.33 4.25 23.33
CA VAL A 220 7.73 5.53 23.75
C VAL A 220 8.80 6.62 23.85
N ALA A 221 9.92 6.35 24.53
CA ALA A 221 11.02 7.30 24.65
C ALA A 221 11.60 7.69 23.28
N TYR A 222 11.72 6.72 22.36
CA TYR A 222 12.17 6.97 20.99
C TYR A 222 11.24 7.93 20.25
N LEU A 223 9.94 7.69 20.26
CA LEU A 223 8.96 8.56 19.60
C LEU A 223 8.93 9.97 20.22
N ARG A 224 9.00 10.09 21.54
CA ARG A 224 9.09 11.38 22.22
C ARG A 224 10.33 12.17 21.83
N ALA A 225 11.47 11.49 21.66
CA ALA A 225 12.70 12.12 21.17
C ALA A 225 12.59 12.61 19.72
N HIS A 226 11.64 12.07 18.93
CA HIS A 226 11.30 12.51 17.58
C HIS A 226 10.18 13.58 17.54
N GLY A 227 9.73 14.06 18.70
CA GLY A 227 8.79 15.17 18.81
C GLY A 227 7.31 14.75 18.83
N PHE A 228 7.02 13.49 19.14
CA PHE A 228 5.64 13.04 19.36
C PHE A 228 5.26 13.18 20.84
N ASP A 229 4.34 14.07 21.15
CA ASP A 229 3.93 14.36 22.54
C ASP A 229 2.89 13.36 23.06
N HIS A 230 1.99 12.91 22.18
CA HIS A 230 0.87 12.02 22.53
C HIS A 230 1.19 10.58 22.14
N VAL A 231 1.92 9.88 23.01
CA VAL A 231 2.30 8.47 22.82
C VAL A 231 1.89 7.67 24.04
N VAL A 232 1.03 6.67 23.82
CA VAL A 232 0.62 5.69 24.83
C VAL A 232 1.05 4.29 24.42
N SER A 233 1.24 3.39 25.38
CA SER A 233 1.47 1.97 25.11
C SER A 233 0.34 1.13 25.70
N ARG A 234 -0.06 0.11 24.97
CA ARG A 234 -1.11 -0.84 25.33
C ARG A 234 -0.60 -2.25 25.13
N THR A 235 -0.90 -3.11 26.09
CA THR A 235 -0.62 -4.55 26.01
C THR A 235 -1.93 -5.30 26.10
N GLU A 236 -2.14 -6.19 25.14
CA GLU A 236 -3.28 -7.10 25.10
C GLU A 236 -2.80 -8.55 25.20
N SER A 237 -3.69 -9.43 25.69
CA SER A 237 -3.42 -10.86 25.76
C SER A 237 -3.98 -11.55 24.53
N GLY A 238 -3.24 -12.51 23.97
CA GLY A 238 -3.66 -13.32 22.82
C GLY A 238 -2.90 -13.00 21.54
N GLU A 239 -3.35 -13.62 20.46
CA GLU A 239 -2.77 -13.41 19.14
C GLU A 239 -3.22 -12.07 18.56
N ILE A 240 -2.29 -11.35 17.95
CA ILE A 240 -2.54 -10.00 17.39
C ILE A 240 -3.72 -9.98 16.40
N CYS A 241 -3.90 -11.08 15.68
CA CYS A 241 -4.99 -11.21 14.71
C CYS A 241 -6.38 -11.26 15.34
N ASP A 242 -6.46 -11.77 16.55
CA ASP A 242 -7.73 -11.86 17.30
C ASP A 242 -8.01 -10.55 18.02
N VAL A 243 -6.96 -9.85 18.45
CA VAL A 243 -7.06 -8.55 19.13
C VAL A 243 -7.47 -7.44 18.14
N LEU A 244 -6.92 -7.42 16.93
CA LEU A 244 -7.22 -6.39 15.92
C LEU A 244 -8.54 -6.70 15.19
N ASP A 245 -9.64 -6.71 15.94
CA ASP A 245 -11.00 -6.78 15.37
C ASP A 245 -11.48 -5.38 14.93
N ASP A 246 -12.70 -5.30 14.37
CA ASP A 246 -13.25 -4.06 13.83
C ASP A 246 -13.51 -3.03 14.92
N GLU A 247 -13.91 -3.44 16.10
CA GLU A 247 -14.17 -2.57 17.24
C GLU A 247 -12.86 -1.96 17.77
N PHE A 248 -11.81 -2.79 17.85
CA PHE A 248 -10.49 -2.35 18.31
C PHE A 248 -9.84 -1.36 17.37
N ILE A 249 -9.92 -1.59 16.04
CA ILE A 249 -9.28 -0.71 15.05
C ILE A 249 -10.13 0.52 14.66
N ALA A 250 -11.43 0.54 15.01
CA ALA A 250 -12.35 1.61 14.65
C ALA A 250 -11.84 3.02 14.99
N PRO A 251 -11.24 3.29 16.18
CA PRO A 251 -10.80 4.63 16.56
C PRO A 251 -9.52 5.10 15.86
N PHE A 252 -8.82 4.23 15.10
CA PHE A 252 -7.56 4.61 14.47
C PHE A 252 -7.75 4.96 12.99
N ASP A 253 -6.93 5.89 12.48
CA ASP A 253 -6.92 6.34 11.09
C ASP A 253 -5.85 5.64 10.27
N LEU A 254 -4.84 5.06 10.92
CA LEU A 254 -3.74 4.34 10.32
C LEU A 254 -3.28 3.20 11.22
N VAL A 255 -3.01 2.04 10.61
CA VAL A 255 -2.35 0.92 11.29
C VAL A 255 -0.96 0.72 10.67
N ALA A 256 0.09 0.87 11.49
CA ALA A 256 1.47 0.67 11.06
C ALA A 256 1.99 -0.71 11.53
N LEU A 257 2.57 -1.45 10.59
CA LEU A 257 3.10 -2.80 10.83
C LEU A 257 4.35 -3.08 10.00
N GLY A 258 5.20 -3.98 10.49
CA GLY A 258 6.36 -4.47 9.76
C GLY A 258 6.03 -5.72 8.94
N ALA A 259 6.49 -5.77 7.71
CA ALA A 259 6.39 -6.96 6.86
C ALA A 259 7.72 -7.74 6.79
N HIS A 260 7.64 -9.06 6.64
CA HIS A 260 8.82 -9.90 6.43
C HIS A 260 9.25 -9.88 4.96
N GLY A 261 10.54 -9.58 4.72
CA GLY A 261 11.14 -9.50 3.37
C GLY A 261 11.49 -10.83 2.71
N ASN A 262 11.01 -11.98 3.20
CA ASN A 262 11.32 -13.27 2.61
C ASN A 262 10.16 -13.75 1.74
N LYS A 263 10.41 -14.07 0.44
CA LYS A 263 9.36 -14.45 -0.54
C LYS A 263 8.39 -15.54 -0.05
N SER A 264 8.91 -16.51 0.71
CA SER A 264 8.06 -17.54 1.33
C SER A 264 7.31 -17.07 2.59
N ALA A 265 7.89 -16.12 3.35
CA ALA A 265 7.27 -15.58 4.55
C ALA A 265 6.26 -14.46 4.26
N VAL A 266 6.41 -13.75 3.13
CA VAL A 266 5.41 -12.77 2.66
C VAL A 266 4.14 -13.48 2.23
N VAL A 267 4.26 -14.59 1.52
CA VAL A 267 3.10 -15.44 1.18
C VAL A 267 2.46 -16.00 2.44
N GLU A 268 3.24 -16.45 3.43
CA GLU A 268 2.71 -16.88 4.73
C GLU A 268 2.14 -15.73 5.57
N PHE A 269 2.72 -14.52 5.52
CA PHE A 269 2.22 -13.35 6.23
C PHE A 269 0.95 -12.81 5.58
N PHE A 270 0.82 -12.90 4.24
CA PHE A 270 -0.43 -12.61 3.52
C PHE A 270 -1.43 -13.77 3.60
N THR A 271 -0.99 -15.01 3.66
CA THR A 271 -1.86 -16.19 3.81
C THR A 271 -2.09 -16.57 5.27
N GLY A 272 -1.25 -16.09 6.20
CA GLY A 272 -1.33 -16.38 7.64
C GLY A 272 -1.57 -15.14 8.48
N SER A 273 -2.75 -14.76 8.69
CA SER A 273 -3.38 -14.10 9.83
C SER A 273 -3.54 -12.56 9.78
N LEU A 274 -2.53 -11.69 9.99
CA LEU A 274 -2.80 -10.28 10.30
C LEU A 274 -3.02 -9.38 9.09
N CYS A 275 -2.11 -9.39 8.12
CA CYS A 275 -2.26 -8.53 6.93
C CYS A 275 -3.45 -8.98 6.08
N LYS A 276 -3.64 -10.28 5.89
CA LYS A 276 -4.80 -10.82 5.17
C LYS A 276 -6.10 -10.36 5.84
N LYS A 277 -6.20 -10.50 7.15
CA LYS A 277 -7.37 -10.07 7.92
C LYS A 277 -7.62 -8.56 7.83
N LEU A 278 -6.57 -7.74 7.92
CA LEU A 278 -6.68 -6.28 7.81
C LEU A 278 -6.98 -5.84 6.36
N ILE A 279 -6.43 -6.52 5.36
CA ILE A 279 -6.73 -6.28 3.95
C ILE A 279 -8.17 -6.72 3.62
N GLU A 280 -8.62 -7.87 4.13
CA GLU A 280 -10.01 -8.34 3.96
C GLU A 280 -11.03 -7.39 4.60
N LYS A 281 -10.72 -6.86 5.77
CA LYS A 281 -11.58 -5.90 6.48
C LYS A 281 -11.67 -4.54 5.78
N GLN A 282 -10.65 -4.14 5.04
CA GLN A 282 -10.60 -2.92 4.21
C GLN A 282 -11.02 -1.63 4.93
N SER A 283 -10.86 -1.59 6.25
CA SER A 283 -11.43 -0.52 7.06
C SER A 283 -10.49 0.67 7.24
N LYS A 284 -9.18 0.44 7.26
CA LYS A 284 -8.17 1.47 7.58
C LYS A 284 -6.97 1.41 6.65
N PRO A 285 -6.33 2.56 6.36
CA PRO A 285 -5.02 2.60 5.71
C PRO A 285 -3.98 1.81 6.51
N LEU A 286 -3.11 1.12 5.79
CA LEU A 286 -1.99 0.39 6.38
C LEU A 286 -0.68 1.06 5.99
N LEU A 287 0.19 1.35 6.96
CA LEU A 287 1.60 1.66 6.71
C LEU A 287 2.40 0.37 6.88
N ILE A 288 2.97 -0.10 5.80
CA ILE A 288 3.72 -1.35 5.76
C ILE A 288 5.20 -1.02 5.57
N ALA A 289 5.98 -1.39 6.57
CA ALA A 289 7.43 -1.18 6.58
C ALA A 289 8.15 -2.46 6.19
N ASN A 290 8.96 -2.38 5.14
CA ASN A 290 9.69 -3.48 4.55
C ASN A 290 11.20 -3.39 4.78
N GLY A 291 11.88 -4.47 4.40
CA GLY A 291 13.32 -4.53 4.30
C GLY A 291 14.01 -5.49 5.22
#